data_04d252e18d3b9014bb31a97719acbb71
#
_entry.id   04d252e18d3b9014bb31a97719acbb71
#
_cell.length_a   1.000
_cell.length_b   1.000
_cell.length_c   1.000
_cell.angle_alpha   90.00
_cell.angle_beta   90.00
_cell.angle_gamma   90.00
#
_symmetry.space_group_name_H-M   'P 1'
#
loop_
_entity.id
_entity.type
_entity.pdbx_description
1 polymer ?
#
loop_
_entity_poly.entity_id
_entity_poly.type
_entity_poly.pdbx_seq_one_letter_code
_entity_poly.pdbx_strand_id
1 'polypeptide(L)'
;MKELAAFTSPIGPLITRYLAMKRALGRSAVTIAYTLRYIDRFLASRHAADLTRETFTAWNESMTSLQSNTRLARLHAVYHLCLFRQREHPHSFVPDPTQFPTRDPRPWPYIFSEAEIVRLLTTAEALTPHKGSPLHREVARVGIIILYTTGLRRGELVRLTLSDYEPAEQVFHVRRSKFDKSRLVPLSADATREIDRYLAARRQAGAPCSGDAPLLVHNHGARFRGYTGEAFGGLLRKVIRATDIRTSRGRAPRVHDLRFTFAVHALLRWYRTGVDVQARLPALATYLGHASVVSTQYYLTFLQATAEAASERFHTHSAAWLSPSALQGGRR
;
A
#
# COMPACT_ATOMS: atom_id res chain seq x y z
N MET A 1 2.15 17.34 -13.87
CA MET A 1 2.78 16.05 -14.28
C MET A 1 4.17 16.38 -14.80
N LYS A 2 5.25 15.79 -14.24
CA LYS A 2 6.54 15.89 -14.92
C LYS A 2 6.40 15.19 -16.27
N GLU A 3 6.61 15.92 -17.34
CA GLU A 3 6.76 15.36 -18.68
C GLU A 3 7.81 14.26 -18.60
N LEU A 4 7.41 13.06 -18.95
CA LEU A 4 8.34 11.95 -19.01
C LEU A 4 9.26 12.24 -20.22
N ALA A 5 10.56 12.46 -19.99
CA ALA A 5 11.54 12.66 -21.05
C ALA A 5 11.33 11.65 -22.20
N ALA A 6 11.56 12.05 -23.44
CA ALA A 6 11.38 11.21 -24.61
C ALA A 6 12.18 9.90 -24.51
N PHE A 7 11.69 8.84 -25.13
CA PHE A 7 12.44 7.60 -25.34
C PHE A 7 13.48 7.85 -26.46
N THR A 8 14.68 7.33 -26.28
CA THR A 8 15.84 7.67 -27.12
C THR A 8 16.33 6.52 -28.01
N SER A 9 15.93 5.30 -27.73
CA SER A 9 16.29 4.14 -28.55
C SER A 9 15.46 4.07 -29.83
N PRO A 10 15.88 3.28 -30.85
CA PRO A 10 15.12 3.07 -32.09
C PRO A 10 13.70 2.54 -31.87
N ILE A 11 13.44 1.83 -30.76
CA ILE A 11 12.09 1.40 -30.40
C ILE A 11 11.28 2.46 -29.63
N GLY A 12 11.82 3.65 -29.39
CA GLY A 12 11.14 4.74 -28.69
C GLY A 12 9.77 5.10 -29.24
N PRO A 13 9.60 5.24 -30.59
CA PRO A 13 8.29 5.45 -31.21
C PRO A 13 7.29 4.32 -30.92
N LEU A 14 7.72 3.08 -30.94
CA LEU A 14 6.89 1.91 -30.59
C LEU A 14 6.42 1.98 -29.13
N ILE A 15 7.33 2.29 -28.19
CA ILE A 15 6.99 2.46 -26.77
C ILE A 15 5.95 3.57 -26.61
N THR A 16 6.12 4.69 -27.29
CA THR A 16 5.21 5.84 -27.23
C THR A 16 3.80 5.45 -27.68
N ARG A 17 3.67 4.76 -28.83
CA ARG A 17 2.38 4.26 -29.34
C ARG A 17 1.74 3.24 -28.37
N TYR A 18 2.53 2.31 -27.82
CA TYR A 18 2.05 1.36 -26.84
C TYR A 18 1.49 2.05 -25.59
N LEU A 19 2.17 3.05 -25.06
CA LEU A 19 1.71 3.82 -23.90
C LEU A 19 0.47 4.65 -24.22
N ALA A 20 0.36 5.21 -25.42
CA ALA A 20 -0.84 5.92 -25.89
C ALA A 20 -2.04 4.97 -25.94
N MET A 21 -1.90 3.78 -26.51
CA MET A 21 -2.95 2.73 -26.50
C MET A 21 -3.37 2.35 -25.08
N LYS A 22 -2.41 2.16 -24.14
CA LYS A 22 -2.73 1.85 -22.74
C LYS A 22 -3.54 2.96 -22.07
N ARG A 23 -3.24 4.24 -22.35
CA ARG A 23 -4.00 5.38 -21.83
C ARG A 23 -5.41 5.45 -22.43
N ALA A 24 -5.55 5.23 -23.73
CA ALA A 24 -6.86 5.19 -24.41
C ALA A 24 -7.77 4.09 -23.82
N LEU A 25 -7.19 2.98 -23.33
CA LEU A 25 -7.89 1.93 -22.61
C LEU A 25 -8.15 2.24 -21.12
N GLY A 26 -8.01 3.49 -20.68
CA GLY A 26 -8.23 3.91 -19.29
C GLY A 26 -7.19 3.36 -18.28
N ARG A 27 -6.04 2.84 -18.73
CA ARG A 27 -5.02 2.28 -17.85
C ARG A 27 -3.94 3.30 -17.52
N SER A 28 -3.55 3.39 -16.25
CA SER A 28 -2.38 4.19 -15.87
C SER A 28 -1.12 3.64 -16.55
N ALA A 29 -0.53 4.42 -17.43
CA ALA A 29 0.67 4.05 -18.15
C ALA A 29 1.97 4.46 -17.43
N VAL A 30 1.90 5.12 -16.26
CA VAL A 30 3.06 5.70 -15.57
C VAL A 30 4.08 4.63 -15.17
N THR A 31 3.66 3.61 -14.45
CA THR A 31 4.57 2.52 -14.00
C THR A 31 5.18 1.76 -15.19
N ILE A 32 4.36 1.49 -16.22
CA ILE A 32 4.82 0.81 -17.43
C ILE A 32 5.87 1.68 -18.15
N ALA A 33 5.63 2.98 -18.28
CA ALA A 33 6.58 3.91 -18.89
C ALA A 33 7.92 3.94 -18.15
N TYR A 34 7.89 3.98 -16.80
CA TYR A 34 9.11 3.85 -15.99
C TYR A 34 9.84 2.53 -16.25
N THR A 35 9.10 1.44 -16.33
CA THR A 35 9.68 0.11 -16.58
C THR A 35 10.31 0.02 -17.97
N LEU A 36 9.61 0.48 -19.00
CA LEU A 36 10.11 0.46 -20.38
C LEU A 36 11.31 1.38 -20.61
N ARG A 37 11.55 2.40 -19.77
CA ARG A 37 12.77 3.19 -19.82
C ARG A 37 14.05 2.43 -19.54
N TYR A 38 13.97 1.34 -18.78
CA TYR A 38 15.16 0.52 -18.51
C TYR A 38 15.64 -0.16 -19.79
N ILE A 39 14.73 -0.74 -20.58
CA ILE A 39 15.09 -1.33 -21.87
C ILE A 39 15.47 -0.26 -22.90
N ASP A 40 14.76 0.86 -22.97
CA ASP A 40 15.06 1.98 -23.84
C ASP A 40 16.50 2.48 -23.65
N ARG A 41 16.88 2.78 -22.40
CA ARG A 41 18.25 3.21 -22.05
C ARG A 41 19.30 2.16 -22.36
N PHE A 42 18.98 0.89 -22.12
CA PHE A 42 19.91 -0.20 -22.42
C PHE A 42 20.18 -0.31 -23.91
N LEU A 43 19.14 -0.28 -24.75
CA LEU A 43 19.30 -0.31 -26.20
C LEU A 43 20.05 0.92 -26.72
N ALA A 44 19.72 2.13 -26.22
CA ALA A 44 20.40 3.36 -26.56
C ALA A 44 21.89 3.32 -26.20
N SER A 45 22.24 2.83 -25.01
CA SER A 45 23.63 2.74 -24.54
C SER A 45 24.49 1.75 -25.34
N ARG A 46 23.85 0.79 -26.01
CA ARG A 46 24.51 -0.21 -26.85
C ARG A 46 24.42 0.12 -28.34
N HIS A 47 23.85 1.26 -28.71
CA HIS A 47 23.57 1.63 -30.10
C HIS A 47 22.84 0.51 -30.87
N ALA A 48 21.99 -0.25 -30.15
CA ALA A 48 21.27 -1.36 -30.74
C ALA A 48 20.18 -0.84 -31.69
N ALA A 49 20.17 -1.35 -32.92
CA ALA A 49 19.21 -0.91 -33.95
C ALA A 49 17.78 -1.38 -33.66
N ASP A 50 17.61 -2.51 -32.94
CA ASP A 50 16.29 -3.07 -32.63
C ASP A 50 16.33 -3.93 -31.34
N LEU A 51 15.13 -4.30 -30.88
CA LEU A 51 14.91 -5.29 -29.86
C LEU A 51 14.84 -6.69 -30.49
N THR A 52 15.97 -7.40 -30.48
CA THR A 52 16.14 -8.76 -30.97
C THR A 52 16.24 -9.75 -29.81
N ARG A 53 16.35 -11.05 -30.11
CA ARG A 53 16.61 -12.10 -29.10
C ARG A 53 17.91 -11.82 -28.34
N GLU A 54 18.97 -11.47 -29.07
CA GLU A 54 20.30 -11.21 -28.52
C GLU A 54 20.31 -10.00 -27.60
N THR A 55 19.71 -8.87 -28.02
CA THR A 55 19.64 -7.66 -27.22
C THR A 55 18.75 -7.86 -25.99
N PHE A 56 17.65 -8.60 -26.10
CA PHE A 56 16.79 -8.95 -24.96
C PHE A 56 17.51 -9.84 -23.95
N THR A 57 18.25 -10.86 -24.42
CA THR A 57 19.01 -11.79 -23.55
C THR A 57 20.07 -11.01 -22.78
N ALA A 58 20.88 -10.19 -23.45
CA ALA A 58 21.90 -9.36 -22.81
C ALA A 58 21.28 -8.36 -21.79
N TRP A 59 20.10 -7.80 -22.10
CA TRP A 59 19.38 -6.95 -21.15
C TRP A 59 18.89 -7.75 -19.93
N ASN A 60 18.34 -8.94 -20.13
CA ASN A 60 17.89 -9.81 -19.06
C ASN A 60 19.04 -10.22 -18.12
N GLU A 61 20.21 -10.53 -18.68
CA GLU A 61 21.43 -10.85 -17.94
C GLU A 61 21.93 -9.66 -17.10
N SER A 62 21.80 -8.43 -17.62
CA SER A 62 22.16 -7.22 -16.87
C SER A 62 21.32 -6.99 -15.60
N MET A 63 20.24 -7.74 -15.43
CA MET A 63 19.31 -7.62 -14.30
C MET A 63 19.40 -8.75 -13.27
N THR A 64 20.41 -9.62 -13.35
CA THR A 64 20.55 -10.78 -12.44
C THR A 64 20.67 -10.41 -10.97
N SER A 65 21.21 -9.22 -10.65
CA SER A 65 21.29 -8.69 -9.28
C SER A 65 19.97 -8.18 -8.71
N LEU A 66 18.92 -8.04 -9.54
CA LEU A 66 17.61 -7.59 -9.08
C LEU A 66 16.83 -8.71 -8.40
N GLN A 67 15.95 -8.32 -7.46
CA GLN A 67 14.97 -9.25 -6.91
C GLN A 67 14.10 -9.86 -8.01
N SER A 68 13.82 -11.18 -7.94
CA SER A 68 13.06 -11.94 -8.95
C SER A 68 11.77 -11.25 -9.38
N ASN A 69 10.96 -10.77 -8.42
CA ASN A 69 9.70 -10.08 -8.73
C ASN A 69 9.89 -8.76 -9.50
N THR A 70 10.98 -8.02 -9.25
CA THR A 70 11.29 -6.79 -9.98
C THR A 70 11.75 -7.11 -11.39
N ARG A 71 12.62 -8.11 -11.55
CA ARG A 71 13.09 -8.60 -12.84
C ARG A 71 11.92 -9.12 -13.67
N LEU A 72 11.08 -9.97 -13.08
CA LEU A 72 9.88 -10.52 -13.70
C LEU A 72 8.92 -9.40 -14.20
N ALA A 73 8.67 -8.37 -13.39
CA ALA A 73 7.82 -7.27 -13.79
C ALA A 73 8.37 -6.50 -15.01
N ARG A 74 9.71 -6.34 -15.08
CA ARG A 74 10.37 -5.71 -16.23
C ARG A 74 10.27 -6.58 -17.49
N LEU A 75 10.52 -7.87 -17.37
CA LEU A 75 10.42 -8.82 -18.47
C LEU A 75 9.00 -8.88 -19.04
N HIS A 76 7.98 -8.94 -18.18
CA HIS A 76 6.59 -8.91 -18.62
C HIS A 76 6.19 -7.59 -19.31
N ALA A 77 6.73 -6.45 -18.86
CA ALA A 77 6.45 -5.17 -19.53
C ALA A 77 6.99 -5.17 -20.98
N VAL A 78 8.20 -5.69 -21.18
CA VAL A 78 8.80 -5.82 -22.52
C VAL A 78 8.09 -6.91 -23.35
N TYR A 79 7.73 -8.04 -22.76
CA TYR A 79 6.94 -9.08 -23.41
C TYR A 79 5.63 -8.53 -24.01
N HIS A 80 4.87 -7.75 -23.19
CA HIS A 80 3.64 -7.15 -23.66
C HIS A 80 3.86 -6.05 -24.73
N LEU A 81 4.98 -5.37 -24.71
CA LEU A 81 5.38 -4.43 -25.78
C LEU A 81 5.66 -5.21 -27.07
N CYS A 82 6.37 -6.33 -27.00
CA CYS A 82 6.63 -7.20 -28.16
C CYS A 82 5.35 -7.78 -28.75
N LEU A 83 4.43 -8.25 -27.92
CA LEU A 83 3.10 -8.69 -28.39
C LEU A 83 2.30 -7.56 -29.07
N PHE A 84 2.43 -6.33 -28.58
CA PHE A 84 1.81 -5.19 -29.26
C PHE A 84 2.44 -4.95 -30.62
N ARG A 85 3.78 -5.00 -30.73
CA ARG A 85 4.51 -4.87 -32.00
C ARG A 85 4.13 -5.94 -33.00
N GLN A 86 3.97 -7.19 -32.54
CA GLN A 86 3.66 -8.34 -33.40
C GLN A 86 2.32 -8.20 -34.16
N ARG A 87 1.40 -7.34 -33.69
CA ARG A 87 0.15 -7.06 -34.41
C ARG A 87 0.37 -6.37 -35.76
N GLU A 88 1.42 -5.56 -35.87
CA GLU A 88 1.79 -4.83 -37.10
C GLU A 88 2.93 -5.55 -37.84
N HIS A 89 3.78 -6.26 -37.11
CA HIS A 89 4.97 -6.95 -37.63
C HIS A 89 4.99 -8.41 -37.11
N PRO A 90 4.27 -9.36 -37.74
CA PRO A 90 4.08 -10.73 -37.24
C PRO A 90 5.37 -11.52 -36.97
N HIS A 91 6.44 -11.22 -37.72
CA HIS A 91 7.74 -11.88 -37.57
C HIS A 91 8.68 -11.23 -36.57
N SER A 92 8.21 -10.17 -35.86
CA SER A 92 9.06 -9.53 -34.85
C SER A 92 9.29 -10.42 -33.64
N PHE A 93 10.46 -10.27 -33.03
CA PHE A 93 10.84 -11.02 -31.85
C PHE A 93 9.85 -10.84 -30.69
N VAL A 94 9.47 -11.95 -30.05
CA VAL A 94 8.73 -11.99 -28.78
C VAL A 94 9.46 -12.93 -27.84
N PRO A 95 9.82 -12.50 -26.62
CA PRO A 95 10.46 -13.39 -25.67
C PRO A 95 9.50 -14.48 -25.17
N ASP A 96 10.04 -15.65 -24.88
CA ASP A 96 9.27 -16.75 -24.30
C ASP A 96 9.08 -16.54 -22.79
N PRO A 97 7.84 -16.36 -22.31
CA PRO A 97 7.57 -16.13 -20.90
C PRO A 97 7.82 -17.34 -20.00
N THR A 98 7.94 -18.55 -20.56
CA THR A 98 8.26 -19.76 -19.79
C THR A 98 9.71 -19.76 -19.27
N GLN A 99 10.59 -18.97 -19.90
CA GLN A 99 11.98 -18.79 -19.50
C GLN A 99 12.16 -17.66 -18.45
N PHE A 100 11.07 -17.01 -18.05
CA PHE A 100 11.15 -15.95 -17.06
C PHE A 100 11.31 -16.55 -15.66
N PRO A 101 11.98 -15.81 -14.72
CA PRO A 101 12.12 -16.29 -13.36
C PRO A 101 10.74 -16.49 -12.72
N THR A 102 10.65 -17.49 -11.85
CA THR A 102 9.45 -17.72 -11.05
C THR A 102 9.19 -16.55 -10.09
N ARG A 103 7.93 -16.34 -9.82
CA ARG A 103 7.52 -15.29 -8.88
C ARG A 103 7.86 -15.71 -7.45
N ASP A 104 8.60 -14.86 -6.74
CA ASP A 104 8.78 -15.05 -5.31
C ASP A 104 7.43 -14.99 -4.59
N PRO A 105 7.20 -15.86 -3.59
CA PRO A 105 5.99 -15.82 -2.80
C PRO A 105 5.83 -14.46 -2.12
N ARG A 106 4.60 -14.00 -2.02
CA ARG A 106 4.32 -12.76 -1.29
C ARG A 106 4.70 -12.94 0.17
N PRO A 107 5.46 -11.99 0.75
CA PRO A 107 5.75 -12.05 2.18
C PRO A 107 4.43 -11.97 2.96
N TRP A 108 4.32 -12.79 4.00
CA TRP A 108 3.20 -12.75 4.93
C TRP A 108 3.03 -11.35 5.50
N PRO A 109 1.82 -10.80 5.53
CA PRO A 109 1.56 -9.52 6.17
C PRO A 109 1.76 -9.64 7.68
N TYR A 110 2.16 -8.56 8.29
CA TYR A 110 2.17 -8.43 9.74
C TYR A 110 0.81 -7.93 10.22
N ILE A 111 0.26 -8.56 11.25
CA ILE A 111 -0.98 -8.11 11.88
C ILE A 111 -0.60 -7.49 13.22
N PHE A 112 -0.75 -6.17 13.31
CA PHE A 112 -0.47 -5.44 14.53
C PHE A 112 -1.49 -5.77 15.62
N SER A 113 -1.05 -6.01 16.84
CA SER A 113 -1.91 -6.03 18.01
C SER A 113 -2.40 -4.61 18.37
N GLU A 114 -3.45 -4.50 19.17
CA GLU A 114 -3.96 -3.20 19.64
C GLU A 114 -2.89 -2.45 20.46
N ALA A 115 -2.13 -3.15 21.30
CA ALA A 115 -1.02 -2.58 22.07
C ALA A 115 0.09 -2.02 21.16
N GLU A 116 0.36 -2.69 20.03
CA GLU A 116 1.34 -2.20 19.05
C GLU A 116 0.82 -0.99 18.28
N ILE A 117 -0.48 -0.92 17.99
CA ILE A 117 -1.08 0.29 17.42
C ILE A 117 -0.95 1.47 18.40
N VAL A 118 -1.23 1.27 19.68
CA VAL A 118 -1.01 2.30 20.72
C VAL A 118 0.46 2.73 20.73
N ARG A 119 1.42 1.80 20.69
CA ARG A 119 2.85 2.10 20.61
C ARG A 119 3.21 2.92 19.38
N LEU A 120 2.63 2.60 18.22
CA LEU A 120 2.81 3.40 17.00
C LEU A 120 2.32 4.84 17.18
N LEU A 121 1.15 5.02 17.80
CA LEU A 121 0.57 6.36 18.05
C LEU A 121 1.42 7.17 19.02
N THR A 122 1.87 6.57 20.13
CA THR A 122 2.77 7.20 21.10
C THR A 122 4.11 7.59 20.45
N THR A 123 4.66 6.69 19.62
CA THR A 123 5.91 6.98 18.89
C THR A 123 5.72 8.12 17.87
N ALA A 124 4.55 8.20 17.22
CA ALA A 124 4.24 9.28 16.30
C ALA A 124 4.12 10.64 17.04
N GLU A 125 3.56 10.66 18.25
CA GLU A 125 3.48 11.85 19.12
C GLU A 125 4.85 12.31 19.61
N ALA A 126 5.78 11.40 19.82
CA ALA A 126 7.14 11.70 20.26
C ALA A 126 8.05 12.22 19.12
N LEU A 127 7.56 12.29 17.88
CA LEU A 127 8.34 12.85 16.78
C LEU A 127 8.66 14.32 17.04
N THR A 128 9.95 14.66 16.94
CA THR A 128 10.40 16.05 17.14
C THR A 128 9.86 16.94 16.01
N PRO A 129 9.21 18.08 16.34
CA PRO A 129 8.83 19.06 15.33
C PRO A 129 10.06 19.51 14.52
N HIS A 130 9.87 19.67 13.23
CA HIS A 130 10.93 20.07 12.32
C HIS A 130 10.51 21.38 11.65
N LYS A 131 11.42 22.38 11.55
CA LYS A 131 11.11 23.68 10.91
C LYS A 131 10.50 23.54 9.51
N GLY A 132 10.95 22.54 8.74
CA GLY A 132 10.40 22.21 7.42
C GLY A 132 9.13 21.34 7.44
N SER A 133 8.61 20.94 8.60
CA SER A 133 7.38 20.16 8.70
C SER A 133 6.77 20.28 10.10
N PRO A 134 6.14 21.42 10.40
CA PRO A 134 5.58 21.70 11.74
C PRO A 134 4.46 20.71 12.13
N LEU A 135 3.77 20.13 11.15
CA LEU A 135 2.69 19.15 11.33
C LEU A 135 3.15 17.69 11.23
N HIS A 136 4.47 17.43 11.32
CA HIS A 136 5.04 16.11 11.09
C HIS A 136 4.48 15.02 12.01
N ARG A 137 4.34 15.36 13.27
CA ARG A 137 3.80 14.52 14.33
C ARG A 137 2.30 14.27 14.13
N GLU A 138 1.54 15.33 13.89
CA GLU A 138 0.10 15.29 13.68
C GLU A 138 -0.26 14.47 12.44
N VAL A 139 0.47 14.67 11.35
CA VAL A 139 0.30 13.89 10.10
C VAL A 139 0.65 12.42 10.32
N ALA A 140 1.72 12.10 11.04
CA ALA A 140 2.06 10.71 11.32
C ALA A 140 0.96 10.02 12.14
N ARG A 141 0.49 10.67 13.22
CA ARG A 141 -0.57 10.16 14.08
C ARG A 141 -1.88 9.96 13.33
N VAL A 142 -2.43 11.01 12.72
CA VAL A 142 -3.71 10.91 12.00
C VAL A 142 -3.62 9.94 10.83
N GLY A 143 -2.48 9.87 10.15
CA GLY A 143 -2.25 8.94 9.05
C GLY A 143 -2.28 7.49 9.48
N ILE A 144 -1.71 7.14 10.64
CA ILE A 144 -1.79 5.80 11.24
C ILE A 144 -3.24 5.47 11.58
N ILE A 145 -3.95 6.40 12.25
CA ILE A 145 -5.34 6.22 12.64
C ILE A 145 -6.21 5.95 11.42
N ILE A 146 -6.15 6.80 10.39
CA ILE A 146 -6.95 6.63 9.18
C ILE A 146 -6.64 5.29 8.51
N LEU A 147 -5.35 4.93 8.32
CA LEU A 147 -4.99 3.68 7.67
C LEU A 147 -5.45 2.46 8.48
N TYR A 148 -5.35 2.50 9.81
CA TYR A 148 -5.76 1.40 10.68
C TYR A 148 -7.28 1.29 10.81
N THR A 149 -8.02 2.40 10.91
CA THR A 149 -9.48 2.35 11.15
C THR A 149 -10.31 2.23 9.88
N THR A 150 -9.74 2.58 8.71
CA THR A 150 -10.45 2.55 7.43
C THR A 150 -9.88 1.55 6.43
N GLY A 151 -8.68 1.04 6.67
CA GLY A 151 -8.02 0.16 5.71
C GLY A 151 -7.72 0.83 4.34
N LEU A 152 -7.74 2.16 4.24
CA LEU A 152 -7.40 2.87 2.99
C LEU A 152 -6.01 2.48 2.49
N ARG A 153 -5.84 2.47 1.17
CA ARG A 153 -4.49 2.40 0.60
C ARG A 153 -3.75 3.70 0.87
N ARG A 154 -2.45 3.62 1.17
CA ARG A 154 -1.60 4.81 1.34
C ARG A 154 -1.78 5.83 0.21
N GLY A 155 -1.84 5.34 -1.04
CA GLY A 155 -2.03 6.20 -2.21
C GLY A 155 -3.43 6.82 -2.31
N GLU A 156 -4.45 6.22 -1.72
CA GLU A 156 -5.78 6.80 -1.62
C GLU A 156 -5.77 7.92 -0.59
N LEU A 157 -5.23 7.66 0.61
CA LEU A 157 -5.15 8.65 1.69
C LEU A 157 -4.42 9.94 1.29
N VAL A 158 -3.26 9.85 0.63
CA VAL A 158 -2.50 11.05 0.22
C VAL A 158 -3.16 11.85 -0.90
N ARG A 159 -4.16 11.28 -1.59
CA ARG A 159 -4.92 11.99 -2.62
C ARG A 159 -6.19 12.64 -2.09
N LEU A 160 -6.59 12.37 -0.85
CA LEU A 160 -7.75 13.04 -0.26
C LEU A 160 -7.49 14.53 -0.15
N THR A 161 -8.53 15.29 -0.46
CA THR A 161 -8.61 16.72 -0.26
C THR A 161 -9.53 17.04 0.93
N LEU A 162 -9.59 18.29 1.35
CA LEU A 162 -10.51 18.69 2.41
C LEU A 162 -11.98 18.48 2.03
N SER A 163 -12.33 18.67 0.75
CA SER A 163 -13.70 18.42 0.25
C SER A 163 -14.06 16.92 0.15
N ASP A 164 -13.10 16.02 0.34
CA ASP A 164 -13.37 14.59 0.40
C ASP A 164 -13.72 14.11 1.83
N TYR A 165 -13.62 14.98 2.83
CA TYR A 165 -14.00 14.70 4.21
C TYR A 165 -15.33 15.41 4.55
N GLU A 166 -16.34 14.62 4.89
CA GLU A 166 -17.64 15.10 5.33
C GLU A 166 -17.81 14.76 6.82
N PRO A 167 -17.54 15.72 7.73
CA PRO A 167 -17.56 15.45 9.16
C PRO A 167 -18.96 15.18 9.70
N ALA A 168 -20.02 15.81 9.15
CA ALA A 168 -21.39 15.61 9.59
C ALA A 168 -21.86 14.17 9.36
N GLU A 169 -21.53 13.60 8.20
CA GLU A 169 -21.83 12.23 7.82
C GLU A 169 -20.79 11.22 8.31
N GLN A 170 -19.67 11.69 8.84
CA GLN A 170 -18.53 10.88 9.26
C GLN A 170 -18.01 9.96 8.15
N VAL A 171 -17.79 10.51 6.95
CA VAL A 171 -17.34 9.72 5.79
C VAL A 171 -16.17 10.39 5.05
N PHE A 172 -15.38 9.55 4.39
CA PHE A 172 -14.51 9.96 3.29
C PHE A 172 -15.10 9.59 1.94
N HIS A 173 -15.04 10.51 1.00
CA HIS A 173 -15.32 10.30 -0.42
C HIS A 173 -14.02 9.90 -1.14
N VAL A 174 -13.76 8.61 -1.29
CA VAL A 174 -12.58 8.11 -2.00
C VAL A 174 -12.87 8.08 -3.48
N ARG A 175 -12.40 9.12 -4.20
CA ARG A 175 -12.61 9.27 -5.64
C ARG A 175 -11.49 8.61 -6.44
N ARG A 176 -11.81 8.10 -7.64
CA ARG A 176 -10.85 7.56 -8.62
C ARG A 176 -9.83 6.59 -8.03
N SER A 177 -10.30 5.58 -7.32
CA SER A 177 -9.47 4.49 -6.84
C SER A 177 -8.97 3.62 -8.02
N LYS A 178 -8.31 2.50 -7.75
CA LYS A 178 -7.90 1.55 -8.80
C LYS A 178 -9.12 1.15 -9.64
N PHE A 179 -9.04 1.28 -10.98
CA PHE A 179 -10.12 1.10 -11.97
C PHE A 179 -11.20 2.20 -11.98
N ASP A 180 -10.83 3.43 -11.60
CA ASP A 180 -11.69 4.63 -11.61
C ASP A 180 -12.99 4.51 -10.78
N LYS A 181 -12.99 3.61 -9.78
CA LYS A 181 -14.12 3.42 -8.88
C LYS A 181 -14.05 4.39 -7.71
N SER A 182 -15.17 5.04 -7.42
CA SER A 182 -15.36 5.86 -6.23
C SER A 182 -16.15 5.10 -5.17
N ARG A 183 -15.92 5.40 -3.88
CA ARG A 183 -16.67 4.81 -2.78
C ARG A 183 -16.69 5.74 -1.57
N LEU A 184 -17.72 5.58 -0.75
CA LEU A 184 -17.80 6.15 0.59
C LEU A 184 -17.08 5.23 1.58
N VAL A 185 -16.36 5.81 2.51
CA VAL A 185 -15.66 5.11 3.57
C VAL A 185 -16.12 5.69 4.90
N PRO A 186 -17.05 5.03 5.61
CA PRO A 186 -17.49 5.44 6.93
C PRO A 186 -16.36 5.50 7.94
N LEU A 187 -16.43 6.45 8.83
CA LEU A 187 -15.49 6.69 9.92
C LEU A 187 -16.14 6.38 11.27
N SER A 188 -15.36 5.91 12.23
CA SER A 188 -15.84 5.88 13.62
C SER A 188 -15.79 7.27 14.23
N ALA A 189 -16.60 7.53 15.25
CA ALA A 189 -16.58 8.78 16.01
C ALA A 189 -15.17 9.12 16.53
N ASP A 190 -14.41 8.10 16.96
CA ASP A 190 -13.03 8.29 17.44
C ASP A 190 -12.10 8.73 16.32
N ALA A 191 -12.20 8.11 15.13
CA ALA A 191 -11.41 8.51 13.96
C ALA A 191 -11.75 9.94 13.53
N THR A 192 -13.04 10.30 13.54
CA THR A 192 -13.52 11.66 13.25
C THR A 192 -12.90 12.67 14.21
N ARG A 193 -12.95 12.43 15.54
CA ARG A 193 -12.31 13.32 16.53
C ARG A 193 -10.81 13.52 16.28
N GLU A 194 -10.10 12.49 15.94
CA GLU A 194 -8.65 12.58 15.66
C GLU A 194 -8.36 13.33 14.34
N ILE A 195 -9.22 13.18 13.35
CA ILE A 195 -9.12 13.96 12.10
C ILE A 195 -9.38 15.43 12.39
N ASP A 196 -10.42 15.76 13.17
CA ASP A 196 -10.76 17.14 13.54
C ASP A 196 -9.66 17.80 14.39
N ARG A 197 -9.03 17.04 15.30
CA ARG A 197 -7.84 17.48 16.04
C ARG A 197 -6.68 17.83 15.10
N TYR A 198 -6.42 16.98 14.11
CA TYR A 198 -5.42 17.27 13.10
C TYR A 198 -5.78 18.51 12.27
N LEU A 199 -7.03 18.65 11.86
CA LEU A 199 -7.50 19.81 11.08
C LEU A 199 -7.41 21.12 11.88
N ALA A 200 -7.63 21.08 13.20
CA ALA A 200 -7.41 22.24 14.08
C ALA A 200 -5.93 22.62 14.11
N ALA A 201 -5.02 21.68 14.33
CA ALA A 201 -3.57 21.93 14.29
C ALA A 201 -3.11 22.44 12.91
N ARG A 202 -3.69 21.90 11.83
CA ARG A 202 -3.45 22.32 10.47
C ARG A 202 -3.83 23.78 10.21
N ARG A 203 -4.99 24.23 10.73
CA ARG A 203 -5.44 25.63 10.66
C ARG A 203 -4.52 26.55 11.46
N GLN A 204 -4.15 26.14 12.69
CA GLN A 204 -3.20 26.91 13.52
C GLN A 204 -1.83 27.08 12.86
N ALA A 205 -1.37 26.09 12.09
CA ALA A 205 -0.13 26.18 11.33
C ALA A 205 -0.24 27.05 10.06
N GLY A 206 -1.41 27.59 9.73
CA GLY A 206 -1.64 28.43 8.56
C GLY A 206 -1.67 27.65 7.23
N ALA A 207 -1.99 26.35 7.26
CA ALA A 207 -2.11 25.57 6.02
C ALA A 207 -3.39 25.92 5.23
N PRO A 208 -3.40 25.78 3.88
CA PRO A 208 -4.54 26.17 3.04
C PRO A 208 -5.83 25.46 3.44
N CYS A 209 -6.96 26.21 3.49
CA CYS A 209 -8.27 25.71 3.90
C CYS A 209 -9.27 25.56 2.75
N SER A 210 -8.87 25.76 1.48
CA SER A 210 -9.74 25.53 0.32
C SER A 210 -10.10 24.04 0.20
N GLY A 211 -11.30 23.75 -0.31
CA GLY A 211 -11.81 22.38 -0.41
C GLY A 211 -10.92 21.45 -1.25
N ASP A 212 -10.24 21.99 -2.26
CA ASP A 212 -9.30 21.29 -3.13
C ASP A 212 -7.89 21.09 -2.51
N ALA A 213 -7.64 21.74 -1.34
CA ALA A 213 -6.37 21.59 -0.64
C ALA A 213 -6.18 20.12 -0.17
N PRO A 214 -4.97 19.57 -0.28
CA PRO A 214 -4.69 18.22 0.20
C PRO A 214 -5.02 18.06 1.70
N LEU A 215 -5.65 16.94 2.08
CA LEU A 215 -5.93 16.63 3.47
C LEU A 215 -4.63 16.58 4.28
N LEU A 216 -3.66 15.77 3.85
CA LEU A 216 -2.36 15.66 4.51
C LEU A 216 -1.34 16.58 3.85
N VAL A 217 -0.78 17.49 4.62
CA VAL A 217 0.17 18.50 4.12
C VAL A 217 1.50 18.45 4.87
N HIS A 218 2.55 18.84 4.19
CA HIS A 218 3.86 19.14 4.76
C HIS A 218 4.34 20.51 4.29
N ASN A 219 5.21 21.12 5.04
CA ASN A 219 5.86 22.36 4.61
C ASN A 219 7.03 22.02 3.65
N HIS A 220 7.15 22.79 2.59
CA HIS A 220 8.28 22.75 1.66
C HIS A 220 8.74 24.19 1.37
N GLY A 221 9.76 24.61 2.08
CA GLY A 221 10.13 26.03 2.11
C GLY A 221 9.04 26.86 2.81
N ALA A 222 8.59 27.93 2.16
CA ALA A 222 7.53 28.82 2.70
C ALA A 222 6.09 28.36 2.34
N ARG A 223 5.90 27.17 1.73
CA ARG A 223 4.58 26.74 1.22
C ARG A 223 4.21 25.35 1.68
N PHE A 224 2.93 25.17 2.03
CA PHE A 224 2.37 23.85 2.26
C PHE A 224 2.10 23.12 0.95
N ARG A 225 2.44 21.84 0.91
CA ARG A 225 2.17 20.91 -0.20
C ARG A 225 1.59 19.60 0.31
N GLY A 226 0.80 18.93 -0.53
CA GLY A 226 0.33 17.58 -0.25
C GLY A 226 1.48 16.57 -0.20
N TYR A 227 1.37 15.59 0.65
CA TYR A 227 2.30 14.47 0.68
C TYR A 227 2.25 13.67 -0.62
N THR A 228 3.41 13.29 -1.14
CA THR A 228 3.48 12.18 -2.10
C THR A 228 3.35 10.86 -1.36
N GLY A 229 2.90 9.80 -2.07
CA GLY A 229 2.86 8.46 -1.48
C GLY A 229 4.21 7.99 -0.94
N GLU A 230 5.32 8.38 -1.57
CA GLU A 230 6.67 8.01 -1.13
C GLU A 230 7.08 8.77 0.14
N ALA A 231 6.90 10.09 0.17
CA ALA A 231 7.24 10.91 1.33
C ALA A 231 6.43 10.51 2.57
N PHE A 232 5.11 10.33 2.42
CA PHE A 232 4.25 9.86 3.50
C PHE A 232 4.62 8.44 3.96
N GLY A 233 4.91 7.54 3.00
CA GLY A 233 5.41 6.20 3.33
C GLY A 233 6.74 6.24 4.06
N GLY A 234 7.63 7.18 3.74
CA GLY A 234 8.89 7.42 4.45
C GLY A 234 8.67 7.82 5.90
N LEU A 235 7.75 8.76 6.13
CA LEU A 235 7.36 9.20 7.48
C LEU A 235 6.85 8.02 8.32
N LEU A 236 5.90 7.25 7.82
CA LEU A 236 5.35 6.13 8.58
C LEU A 236 6.36 5.00 8.78
N ARG A 237 7.24 4.73 7.80
CA ARG A 237 8.34 3.76 7.99
C ARG A 237 9.30 4.20 9.11
N LYS A 238 9.57 5.51 9.26
CA LYS A 238 10.37 6.05 10.36
C LYS A 238 9.71 5.74 11.71
N VAL A 239 8.40 6.00 11.85
CA VAL A 239 7.64 5.67 13.05
C VAL A 239 7.69 4.17 13.34
N ILE A 240 7.34 3.32 12.37
CA ILE A 240 7.32 1.86 12.55
C ILE A 240 8.70 1.34 12.99
N ARG A 241 9.78 1.83 12.41
CA ARG A 241 11.14 1.41 12.81
C ARG A 241 11.50 1.82 14.23
N ALA A 242 11.02 2.99 14.67
CA ALA A 242 11.28 3.51 16.00
C ALA A 242 10.52 2.76 17.12
N THR A 243 9.47 2.00 16.79
CA THR A 243 8.75 1.17 17.78
C THR A 243 9.44 -0.14 18.12
N ASP A 244 10.47 -0.50 17.37
CA ASP A 244 11.17 -1.78 17.48
C ASP A 244 10.28 -3.04 17.29
N ILE A 245 9.10 -2.87 16.67
CA ILE A 245 8.22 -3.98 16.28
C ILE A 245 8.90 -4.73 15.12
N ARG A 246 8.96 -6.06 15.23
CA ARG A 246 9.61 -6.93 14.24
C ARG A 246 8.69 -8.05 13.78
N THR A 247 8.75 -8.36 12.51
CA THR A 247 8.16 -9.58 11.95
C THR A 247 8.95 -10.81 12.42
N SER A 248 8.41 -12.01 12.23
CA SER A 248 9.09 -13.29 12.51
C SER A 248 10.45 -13.43 11.78
N ARG A 249 10.69 -12.63 10.73
CA ARG A 249 11.96 -12.58 9.98
C ARG A 249 12.88 -11.43 10.44
N GLY A 250 12.65 -10.83 11.60
CA GLY A 250 13.44 -9.73 12.15
C GLY A 250 13.31 -8.39 11.42
N ARG A 251 12.40 -8.25 10.44
CA ARG A 251 12.22 -7.02 9.66
C ARG A 251 11.11 -6.15 10.26
N ALA A 252 11.21 -4.84 10.09
CA ALA A 252 10.12 -3.94 10.45
C ALA A 252 8.87 -4.22 9.58
N PRO A 253 7.66 -4.18 10.14
CA PRO A 253 6.41 -4.24 9.39
C PRO A 253 6.32 -3.16 8.31
N ARG A 254 5.47 -3.39 7.32
CA ARG A 254 5.25 -2.44 6.22
C ARG A 254 4.07 -1.52 6.54
N VAL A 255 4.08 -0.32 6.01
CA VAL A 255 2.91 0.60 6.12
C VAL A 255 1.62 -0.05 5.61
N HIS A 256 1.69 -0.91 4.59
CA HIS A 256 0.53 -1.60 4.04
C HIS A 256 -0.05 -2.65 5.00
N ASP A 257 0.73 -3.09 5.98
CA ASP A 257 0.28 -4.08 6.96
C ASP A 257 -0.80 -3.50 7.92
N LEU A 258 -0.88 -2.17 8.08
CA LEU A 258 -2.01 -1.50 8.76
C LEU A 258 -3.37 -1.81 8.09
N ARG A 259 -3.42 -1.86 6.76
CA ARG A 259 -4.62 -2.25 6.03
C ARG A 259 -4.96 -3.74 6.21
N PHE A 260 -3.95 -4.61 6.26
CA PHE A 260 -4.15 -6.01 6.58
C PHE A 260 -4.69 -6.17 8.01
N THR A 261 -4.12 -5.44 8.95
CA THR A 261 -4.58 -5.42 10.35
C THR A 261 -6.04 -4.99 10.44
N PHE A 262 -6.44 -3.89 9.77
CA PHE A 262 -7.84 -3.47 9.69
C PHE A 262 -8.75 -4.62 9.22
N ALA A 263 -8.42 -5.24 8.10
CA ALA A 263 -9.25 -6.28 7.51
C ALA A 263 -9.38 -7.52 8.44
N VAL A 264 -8.26 -7.98 9.01
CA VAL A 264 -8.25 -9.12 9.92
C VAL A 264 -9.01 -8.80 11.22
N HIS A 265 -8.82 -7.60 11.80
CA HIS A 265 -9.54 -7.18 13.00
C HIS A 265 -11.05 -7.04 12.75
N ALA A 266 -11.48 -6.58 11.57
CA ALA A 266 -12.90 -6.55 11.19
C ALA A 266 -13.48 -7.96 11.12
N LEU A 267 -12.78 -8.90 10.49
CA LEU A 267 -13.19 -10.31 10.40
C LEU A 267 -13.23 -10.98 11.76
N LEU A 268 -12.21 -10.75 12.62
CA LEU A 268 -12.17 -11.28 14.00
C LEU A 268 -13.32 -10.76 14.85
N ARG A 269 -13.68 -9.47 14.70
CA ARG A 269 -14.81 -8.88 15.39
C ARG A 269 -16.11 -9.56 14.99
N TRP A 270 -16.34 -9.75 13.68
CA TRP A 270 -17.53 -10.44 13.19
C TRP A 270 -17.59 -11.89 13.67
N TYR A 271 -16.47 -12.60 13.63
CA TYR A 271 -16.40 -13.96 14.16
C TYR A 271 -16.76 -14.03 15.65
N ARG A 272 -16.23 -13.12 16.48
CA ARG A 272 -16.52 -13.06 17.93
C ARG A 272 -17.96 -12.69 18.25
N THR A 273 -18.62 -11.92 17.38
CA THR A 273 -20.03 -11.52 17.55
C THR A 273 -21.02 -12.47 16.86
N GLY A 274 -20.56 -13.63 16.39
CA GLY A 274 -21.42 -14.65 15.76
C GLY A 274 -21.96 -14.26 14.39
N VAL A 275 -21.42 -13.18 13.76
CA VAL A 275 -21.84 -12.77 12.43
C VAL A 275 -21.26 -13.72 11.38
N ASP A 276 -22.06 -14.10 10.38
CA ASP A 276 -21.58 -14.89 9.25
C ASP A 276 -20.51 -14.11 8.46
N VAL A 277 -19.26 -14.49 8.68
CA VAL A 277 -18.10 -13.86 8.05
C VAL A 277 -18.13 -14.04 6.53
N GLN A 278 -18.59 -15.21 6.04
CA GLN A 278 -18.63 -15.47 4.59
C GLN A 278 -19.63 -14.54 3.89
N ALA A 279 -20.82 -14.37 4.48
CA ALA A 279 -21.83 -13.45 3.94
C ALA A 279 -21.37 -11.98 3.93
N ARG A 280 -20.46 -11.60 4.82
CA ARG A 280 -19.93 -10.21 4.92
C ARG A 280 -18.70 -9.93 4.06
N LEU A 281 -18.04 -10.96 3.49
CA LEU A 281 -16.85 -10.76 2.64
C LEU A 281 -17.08 -9.83 1.43
N PRO A 282 -18.22 -9.90 0.68
CA PRO A 282 -18.48 -8.97 -0.42
C PRO A 282 -18.55 -7.52 0.04
N ALA A 283 -19.17 -7.26 1.21
CA ALA A 283 -19.25 -5.93 1.79
C ALA A 283 -17.84 -5.40 2.15
N LEU A 284 -16.99 -6.24 2.80
CA LEU A 284 -15.60 -5.89 3.10
C LEU A 284 -14.79 -5.65 1.82
N ALA A 285 -15.01 -6.46 0.78
CA ALA A 285 -14.35 -6.27 -0.51
C ALA A 285 -14.68 -4.91 -1.13
N THR A 286 -15.97 -4.53 -1.12
CA THR A 286 -16.46 -3.24 -1.59
C THR A 286 -15.89 -2.10 -0.77
N TYR A 287 -15.96 -2.20 0.56
CA TYR A 287 -15.41 -1.21 1.49
C TYR A 287 -13.90 -0.97 1.24
N LEU A 288 -13.13 -2.05 1.12
CA LEU A 288 -11.70 -1.97 0.81
C LEU A 288 -11.40 -1.53 -0.63
N GLY A 289 -12.38 -1.52 -1.53
CA GLY A 289 -12.17 -1.24 -2.95
C GLY A 289 -11.35 -2.32 -3.65
N HIS A 290 -11.67 -3.58 -3.41
CA HIS A 290 -11.13 -4.71 -4.15
C HIS A 290 -11.93 -4.93 -5.43
N ALA A 291 -11.22 -5.23 -6.53
CA ALA A 291 -11.87 -5.56 -7.80
C ALA A 291 -12.49 -6.97 -7.80
N SER A 292 -12.06 -7.83 -6.87
CA SER A 292 -12.53 -9.21 -6.73
C SER A 292 -12.57 -9.61 -5.25
N VAL A 293 -13.59 -10.35 -4.86
CA VAL A 293 -13.76 -10.93 -3.51
C VAL A 293 -12.60 -11.88 -3.17
N VAL A 294 -12.00 -12.54 -4.17
CA VAL A 294 -10.82 -13.40 -3.99
C VAL A 294 -9.68 -12.66 -3.28
N SER A 295 -9.50 -11.36 -3.56
CA SER A 295 -8.51 -10.55 -2.85
C SER A 295 -8.84 -10.35 -1.37
N THR A 296 -10.12 -10.51 -0.98
CA THR A 296 -10.58 -10.39 0.40
C THR A 296 -10.56 -11.76 1.10
N GLN A 297 -10.81 -12.84 0.38
CA GLN A 297 -10.68 -14.20 0.91
C GLN A 297 -9.27 -14.50 1.45
N TYR A 298 -8.24 -13.87 0.86
CA TYR A 298 -6.88 -13.96 1.37
C TYR A 298 -6.75 -13.57 2.85
N TYR A 299 -7.60 -12.70 3.39
CA TYR A 299 -7.59 -12.34 4.81
C TYR A 299 -8.11 -13.47 5.72
N LEU A 300 -8.94 -14.38 5.20
CA LEU A 300 -9.44 -15.52 5.97
C LEU A 300 -8.32 -16.48 6.39
N THR A 301 -7.25 -16.60 5.60
CA THR A 301 -6.10 -17.44 5.96
C THR A 301 -5.41 -16.96 7.24
N PHE A 302 -5.57 -15.66 7.59
CA PHE A 302 -5.01 -15.09 8.81
C PHE A 302 -5.97 -15.18 9.99
N LEU A 303 -7.27 -15.32 9.74
CA LEU A 303 -8.27 -15.46 10.77
C LEU A 303 -8.03 -16.72 11.60
N GLN A 304 -7.84 -17.85 10.94
CA GLN A 304 -7.60 -19.13 11.56
C GLN A 304 -6.31 -19.13 12.40
N ALA A 305 -5.19 -18.70 11.81
CA ALA A 305 -3.91 -18.59 12.51
C ALA A 305 -3.96 -17.63 13.72
N THR A 306 -4.74 -16.52 13.61
CA THR A 306 -4.89 -15.57 14.72
C THR A 306 -5.83 -16.11 15.81
N ALA A 307 -6.86 -16.84 15.43
CA ALA A 307 -7.78 -17.50 16.38
C ALA A 307 -7.08 -18.65 17.13
N GLU A 308 -6.27 -19.43 16.44
CA GLU A 308 -5.45 -20.49 17.05
C GLU A 308 -4.42 -19.91 18.02
N ALA A 309 -3.68 -18.87 17.64
CA ALA A 309 -2.74 -18.18 18.52
C ALA A 309 -3.42 -17.53 19.74
N ALA A 310 -4.64 -17.01 19.57
CA ALA A 310 -5.44 -16.50 20.70
C ALA A 310 -5.91 -17.62 21.62
N SER A 311 -6.31 -18.77 21.06
CA SER A 311 -6.70 -19.96 21.80
C SER A 311 -5.53 -20.57 22.58
N GLU A 312 -4.35 -20.68 21.97
CA GLU A 312 -3.13 -21.16 22.65
C GLU A 312 -2.72 -20.24 23.81
N ARG A 313 -2.78 -18.93 23.63
CA ARG A 313 -2.54 -17.96 24.71
C ARG A 313 -3.57 -18.08 25.82
N PHE A 314 -4.83 -18.30 25.47
CA PHE A 314 -5.88 -18.54 26.47
C PHE A 314 -5.64 -19.83 27.21
N HIS A 315 -5.31 -20.93 26.54
CA HIS A 315 -4.97 -22.22 27.18
C HIS A 315 -3.74 -22.09 28.05
N THR A 316 -2.69 -21.42 27.64
CA THR A 316 -1.49 -21.20 28.45
C THR A 316 -1.79 -20.36 29.70
N HIS A 317 -2.64 -19.34 29.56
CA HIS A 317 -3.04 -18.49 30.68
C HIS A 317 -4.00 -19.18 31.62
N SER A 318 -4.97 -19.95 31.14
CA SER A 318 -5.92 -20.72 31.95
C SER A 318 -5.30 -21.96 32.59
N ALA A 319 -4.31 -22.59 31.94
CA ALA A 319 -3.56 -23.69 32.53
C ALA A 319 -2.81 -23.28 33.80
N ALA A 320 -2.34 -22.02 33.87
CA ALA A 320 -1.72 -21.46 35.07
C ALA A 320 -2.72 -21.29 36.24
N TRP A 321 -4.02 -21.10 35.95
CA TRP A 321 -5.09 -20.98 36.95
C TRP A 321 -5.76 -22.31 37.29
N LEU A 322 -5.72 -23.28 36.39
CA LEU A 322 -6.35 -24.59 36.54
C LEU A 322 -5.36 -25.67 36.96
N SER A 323 -4.13 -25.34 37.31
CA SER A 323 -3.16 -26.28 37.84
C SER A 323 -3.63 -26.76 39.25
N PRO A 324 -3.56 -28.08 39.55
CA PRO A 324 -4.05 -28.66 40.82
C PRO A 324 -3.48 -28.03 42.10
N SER A 325 -2.32 -27.36 42.01
CA SER A 325 -1.70 -26.64 43.12
C SER A 325 -2.41 -25.33 43.50
N ALA A 326 -3.20 -24.71 42.62
CA ALA A 326 -3.97 -23.51 42.94
C ALA A 326 -5.27 -23.81 43.72
N LEU A 327 -5.78 -25.07 43.68
CA LEU A 327 -6.98 -25.51 44.37
C LEU A 327 -6.72 -26.00 45.78
N GLN A 328 -5.47 -26.17 46.21
CA GLN A 328 -5.12 -26.64 47.57
C GLN A 328 -4.80 -25.54 48.59
N GLY A 329 -4.82 -24.26 48.18
CA GLY A 329 -4.51 -23.09 49.03
C GLY A 329 -5.70 -22.53 49.85
N GLY A 330 -6.90 -23.13 49.80
CA GLY A 330 -8.14 -22.60 50.37
C GLY A 330 -8.69 -23.38 51.55
N ARG A 331 -7.84 -23.94 52.42
CA ARG A 331 -8.29 -24.47 53.76
C ARG A 331 -7.21 -24.12 54.80
N ARG A 332 -7.39 -23.00 55.42
CA ARG A 332 -7.13 -22.76 56.84
C ARG A 332 -7.96 -21.57 57.31
#